data_4cb7e26adac988b9cfe58073f7b217e9
#
_entry.id   4cb7e26adac988b9cfe58073f7b217e9
#
_cell.length_a   1.000
_cell.length_b   1.000
_cell.length_c   1.000
_cell.angle_alpha   90.00
_cell.angle_beta   90.00
_cell.angle_gamma   90.00
#
_symmetry.space_group_name_H-M   'P 1'
#
loop_
_entity.id
_entity.type
_entity.pdbx_description
1 polymer ?
#
loop_
_entity_poly.entity_id
_entity_poly.type
_entity_poly.pdbx_seq_one_letter_code
_entity_poly.pdbx_strand_id
1 'polypeptide(L)'
;MIAAYQARCQARVDAALDALFVAPREELQRLYEAMRYSVMNGGKRVRPLLAYAACEALGGAPQRADAAACAVELIHAYSLVHGDLPAMDDDDLRRGQPTTHRAFDEATAILAADGLQALAFEVLADTRRNPQEHAVCLEMLTRLARAAGSAGMVGGQAIDLGSVGVALDQAALEVMHRHKTGALIEASVRLGALASGRAEPASLAALERYAEAIGLAFQVQDDILDVESDTATLGKTQGKDQAHNKPTYPALLGLEAAKGYALELRDLALAALDGFPPSADPRRQLARYIVERRN
;
A
#
# COMPACT_ATOMS: atom_id res chain seq x y z
N MET A 1 -16.91 13.21 6.43
CA MET A 1 -16.33 12.56 7.63
C MET A 1 -15.04 11.84 7.28
N ILE A 2 -14.97 11.02 6.21
CA ILE A 2 -13.74 10.30 5.81
C ILE A 2 -12.58 11.25 5.44
N ALA A 3 -12.84 12.34 4.71
CA ALA A 3 -11.80 13.29 4.30
C ALA A 3 -11.04 13.92 5.49
N ALA A 4 -11.73 14.25 6.59
CA ALA A 4 -11.07 14.77 7.78
C ALA A 4 -10.21 13.70 8.49
N TYR A 5 -10.66 12.44 8.49
CA TYR A 5 -9.89 11.32 8.99
C TYR A 5 -8.63 11.10 8.15
N GLN A 6 -8.76 11.08 6.83
CA GLN A 6 -7.65 10.95 5.89
C GLN A 6 -6.62 12.04 6.09
N ALA A 7 -7.04 13.31 6.12
CA ALA A 7 -6.15 14.45 6.32
C ALA A 7 -5.37 14.36 7.65
N ARG A 8 -6.03 13.96 8.75
CA ARG A 8 -5.37 13.78 10.07
C ARG A 8 -4.33 12.67 10.02
N CYS A 9 -4.67 11.51 9.45
CA CYS A 9 -3.74 10.37 9.37
C CYS A 9 -2.58 10.67 8.42
N GLN A 10 -2.85 11.33 7.29
CA GLN A 10 -1.83 11.74 6.33
C GLN A 10 -0.84 12.72 6.98
N ALA A 11 -1.33 13.79 7.61
CA ALA A 11 -0.45 14.75 8.28
C ALA A 11 0.41 14.06 9.36
N ARG A 12 -0.16 13.09 10.07
CA ARG A 12 0.55 12.32 11.10
C ARG A 12 1.66 11.46 10.52
N VAL A 13 1.36 10.65 9.51
CA VAL A 13 2.38 9.77 8.91
C VAL A 13 3.43 10.56 8.16
N ASP A 14 3.06 11.64 7.47
CA ASP A 14 4.01 12.48 6.76
C ASP A 14 5.02 13.12 7.73
N ALA A 15 4.58 13.60 8.89
CA ALA A 15 5.47 14.10 9.94
C ALA A 15 6.39 13.00 10.50
N ALA A 16 5.87 11.80 10.73
CA ALA A 16 6.64 10.67 11.24
C ALA A 16 7.68 10.18 10.21
N LEU A 17 7.31 10.12 8.93
CA LEU A 17 8.21 9.76 7.83
C LEU A 17 9.31 10.81 7.62
N ASP A 18 8.95 12.10 7.59
CA ASP A 18 9.91 13.18 7.38
C ASP A 18 11.02 13.18 8.43
N ALA A 19 10.68 12.86 9.69
CA ALA A 19 11.64 12.74 10.79
C ALA A 19 12.65 11.58 10.66
N LEU A 20 12.46 10.67 9.68
CA LEU A 20 13.39 9.56 9.42
C LEU A 20 14.56 9.98 8.52
N PHE A 21 14.42 11.05 7.74
CA PHE A 21 15.36 11.41 6.67
C PHE A 21 16.38 12.47 7.09
N VAL A 22 17.03 12.23 8.23
CA VAL A 22 18.15 13.05 8.70
C VAL A 22 19.46 12.32 8.40
N ALA A 23 20.23 12.82 7.46
CA ALA A 23 21.51 12.21 7.08
C ALA A 23 22.48 12.24 8.28
N PRO A 24 23.05 11.10 8.68
CA PRO A 24 23.96 11.02 9.81
C PRO A 24 25.34 11.60 9.49
N ARG A 25 25.65 11.81 8.22
CA ARG A 25 26.91 12.35 7.68
C ARG A 25 26.65 13.12 6.39
N GLU A 26 27.49 14.10 6.10
CA GLU A 26 27.41 14.93 4.89
C GLU A 26 27.54 14.09 3.60
N GLU A 27 28.40 13.09 3.59
CA GLU A 27 28.62 12.22 2.43
C GLU A 27 27.41 11.40 2.04
N LEU A 28 26.42 11.23 2.95
CA LEU A 28 25.17 10.51 2.71
C LEU A 28 24.01 11.44 2.34
N GLN A 29 24.22 12.75 2.30
CA GLN A 29 23.16 13.73 2.09
C GLN A 29 22.34 13.43 0.82
N ARG A 30 23.03 13.20 -0.32
CA ARG A 30 22.37 12.89 -1.59
C ARG A 30 21.49 11.65 -1.53
N LEU A 31 21.93 10.59 -0.83
CA LEU A 31 21.13 9.36 -0.66
C LEU A 31 19.87 9.64 0.16
N TYR A 32 20.00 10.35 1.28
CA TYR A 32 18.85 10.69 2.14
C TYR A 32 17.88 11.67 1.46
N GLU A 33 18.38 12.58 0.63
CA GLU A 33 17.54 13.44 -0.22
C GLU A 33 16.74 12.61 -1.23
N ALA A 34 17.34 11.61 -1.89
CA ALA A 34 16.67 10.73 -2.83
C ALA A 34 15.62 9.84 -2.12
N MET A 35 15.95 9.28 -0.96
CA MET A 35 15.01 8.51 -0.12
C MET A 35 13.82 9.39 0.28
N ARG A 36 14.07 10.58 0.80
CA ARG A 36 13.04 11.55 1.19
C ARG A 36 12.18 11.96 0.00
N TYR A 37 12.79 12.29 -1.13
CA TYR A 37 12.09 12.64 -2.37
C TYR A 37 11.11 11.53 -2.78
N SER A 38 11.54 10.26 -2.77
CA SER A 38 10.73 9.11 -3.15
C SER A 38 9.51 8.92 -2.26
N VAL A 39 9.63 9.23 -0.98
CA VAL A 39 8.56 9.06 0.01
C VAL A 39 7.65 10.28 0.07
N MET A 40 8.22 11.50 0.03
CA MET A 40 7.49 12.74 0.29
C MET A 40 6.89 13.41 -0.96
N ASN A 41 6.96 12.77 -2.12
CA ASN A 41 6.40 13.27 -3.38
C ASN A 41 4.85 13.21 -3.47
N GLY A 42 4.16 13.12 -2.33
CA GLY A 42 2.71 13.04 -2.25
C GLY A 42 2.19 11.60 -2.18
N GLY A 43 0.88 11.45 -2.39
CA GLY A 43 0.19 10.15 -2.37
C GLY A 43 -0.96 10.10 -1.37
N LYS A 44 -1.89 9.17 -1.59
CA LYS A 44 -3.12 9.02 -0.78
C LYS A 44 -2.87 8.37 0.59
N ARG A 45 -1.67 7.86 0.84
CA ARG A 45 -1.27 7.17 2.09
C ARG A 45 -2.27 6.09 2.52
N VAL A 46 -2.79 5.32 1.57
CA VAL A 46 -3.83 4.31 1.85
C VAL A 46 -3.35 3.25 2.83
N ARG A 47 -2.12 2.76 2.70
CA ARG A 47 -1.54 1.74 3.58
C ARG A 47 -1.36 2.24 5.03
N PRO A 48 -0.77 3.41 5.27
CA PRO A 48 -0.79 4.06 6.58
C PRO A 48 -2.20 4.26 7.15
N LEU A 49 -3.14 4.73 6.33
CA LEU A 49 -4.54 4.89 6.75
C LEU A 49 -5.14 3.58 7.26
N LEU A 50 -4.92 2.48 6.55
CA LEU A 50 -5.38 1.16 6.95
C LEU A 50 -4.74 0.69 8.26
N ALA A 51 -3.46 0.99 8.48
CA ALA A 51 -2.79 0.67 9.73
C ALA A 51 -3.37 1.46 10.92
N TYR A 52 -3.54 2.77 10.79
CA TYR A 52 -4.18 3.59 11.83
C TYR A 52 -5.61 3.14 12.11
N ALA A 53 -6.41 2.95 11.08
CA ALA A 53 -7.79 2.51 11.24
C ALA A 53 -7.89 1.12 11.90
N ALA A 54 -6.90 0.23 11.69
CA ALA A 54 -6.84 -1.06 12.35
C ALA A 54 -6.57 -0.93 13.84
N CYS A 55 -5.63 -0.09 14.21
CA CYS A 55 -5.29 0.19 15.59
C CYS A 55 -6.49 0.80 16.34
N GLU A 56 -7.09 1.84 15.75
CA GLU A 56 -8.23 2.55 16.36
C GLU A 56 -9.49 1.67 16.45
N ALA A 57 -9.75 0.77 15.48
CA ALA A 57 -10.88 -0.16 15.52
C ALA A 57 -10.85 -1.09 16.74
N LEU A 58 -9.65 -1.44 17.23
CA LEU A 58 -9.43 -2.22 18.43
C LEU A 58 -9.25 -1.34 19.70
N GLY A 59 -9.52 -0.03 19.60
CA GLY A 59 -9.40 0.91 20.71
C GLY A 59 -7.96 1.27 21.08
N GLY A 60 -7.01 1.04 20.20
CA GLY A 60 -5.63 1.52 20.34
C GLY A 60 -5.52 3.01 20.01
N ALA A 61 -4.59 3.70 20.66
CA ALA A 61 -4.26 5.07 20.29
C ALA A 61 -3.48 5.10 18.99
N PRO A 62 -3.77 6.04 18.04
CA PRO A 62 -3.13 6.06 16.73
C PRO A 62 -1.59 6.16 16.79
N GLN A 63 -1.04 6.80 17.83
CA GLN A 63 0.40 6.91 18.07
C GLN A 63 1.12 5.56 18.12
N ARG A 64 0.44 4.53 18.60
CA ARG A 64 0.99 3.18 18.69
C ARG A 64 1.24 2.56 17.32
N ALA A 65 0.53 3.01 16.29
CA ALA A 65 0.64 2.52 14.92
C ALA A 65 1.60 3.33 14.04
N ASP A 66 2.28 4.36 14.55
CA ASP A 66 3.18 5.20 13.74
C ASP A 66 4.29 4.39 13.08
N ALA A 67 4.94 3.49 13.82
CA ALA A 67 5.99 2.63 13.27
C ALA A 67 5.45 1.69 12.19
N ALA A 68 4.27 1.09 12.40
CA ALA A 68 3.59 0.25 11.42
C ALA A 68 3.24 1.04 10.15
N ALA A 69 2.67 2.23 10.30
CA ALA A 69 2.27 3.11 9.21
C ALA A 69 3.50 3.57 8.38
N CYS A 70 4.59 3.96 9.04
CA CYS A 70 5.85 4.30 8.38
C CYS A 70 6.42 3.10 7.62
N ALA A 71 6.51 1.94 8.25
CA ALA A 71 7.14 0.77 7.67
C ALA A 71 6.43 0.30 6.38
N VAL A 72 5.10 0.23 6.38
CA VAL A 72 4.36 -0.17 5.18
C VAL A 72 4.45 0.86 4.05
N GLU A 73 4.56 2.14 4.36
CA GLU A 73 4.73 3.19 3.34
C GLU A 73 6.15 3.21 2.78
N LEU A 74 7.18 2.95 3.61
CA LEU A 74 8.57 2.81 3.16
C LEU A 74 8.70 1.63 2.19
N ILE A 75 8.09 0.48 2.51
CA ILE A 75 8.04 -0.68 1.59
C ILE A 75 7.31 -0.30 0.30
N HIS A 76 6.19 0.40 0.38
CA HIS A 76 5.48 0.85 -0.79
C HIS A 76 6.31 1.82 -1.64
N ALA A 77 7.00 2.78 -1.01
CA ALA A 77 7.83 3.74 -1.72
C ALA A 77 9.00 3.07 -2.46
N TYR A 78 9.72 2.14 -1.79
CA TYR A 78 10.79 1.41 -2.46
C TYR A 78 10.29 0.63 -3.68
N SER A 79 9.12 -0.01 -3.57
CA SER A 79 8.55 -0.78 -4.68
C SER A 79 8.21 0.09 -5.89
N LEU A 80 7.78 1.32 -5.65
CA LEU A 80 7.54 2.28 -6.72
C LEU A 80 8.85 2.74 -7.36
N VAL A 81 9.90 3.05 -6.57
CA VAL A 81 11.20 3.48 -7.09
C VAL A 81 11.82 2.40 -7.98
N HIS A 82 11.82 1.14 -7.54
CA HIS A 82 12.32 0.04 -8.35
C HIS A 82 11.42 -0.24 -9.57
N GLY A 83 10.09 -0.16 -9.39
CA GLY A 83 9.15 -0.35 -10.49
C GLY A 83 9.30 0.69 -11.60
N ASP A 84 9.65 1.93 -11.26
CA ASP A 84 9.83 3.02 -12.23
C ASP A 84 11.13 2.93 -13.05
N LEU A 85 12.09 2.07 -12.67
CA LEU A 85 13.39 1.97 -13.36
C LEU A 85 13.24 1.52 -14.82
N PRO A 86 14.19 1.88 -15.72
CA PRO A 86 14.17 1.48 -17.12
C PRO A 86 14.14 -0.04 -17.36
N ALA A 87 14.66 -0.83 -16.41
CA ALA A 87 14.62 -2.29 -16.46
C ALA A 87 13.25 -2.89 -16.08
N MET A 88 12.29 -2.06 -15.65
CA MET A 88 10.97 -2.43 -15.15
C MET A 88 9.88 -1.75 -16.00
N ASP A 89 9.14 -0.78 -15.43
CA ASP A 89 8.04 -0.09 -16.11
C ASP A 89 8.50 1.11 -16.97
N ASP A 90 9.75 1.55 -16.84
CA ASP A 90 10.40 2.69 -17.53
C ASP A 90 9.54 3.97 -17.46
N ASP A 91 9.12 4.33 -16.26
CA ASP A 91 8.26 5.49 -16.02
C ASP A 91 9.07 6.76 -15.76
N ASP A 92 8.85 7.81 -16.55
CA ASP A 92 9.48 9.12 -16.36
C ASP A 92 8.84 9.97 -15.28
N LEU A 93 7.54 9.80 -15.05
CA LEU A 93 6.72 10.60 -14.15
C LEU A 93 5.93 9.75 -13.19
N ARG A 94 5.88 10.18 -11.92
CA ARG A 94 5.00 9.62 -10.89
C ARG A 94 4.33 10.73 -10.09
N ARG A 95 2.99 10.70 -10.06
CA ARG A 95 2.19 11.75 -9.40
C ARG A 95 2.50 13.17 -9.92
N GLY A 96 2.83 13.28 -11.21
CA GLY A 96 3.17 14.54 -11.87
C GLY A 96 4.58 15.06 -11.58
N GLN A 97 5.40 14.33 -10.84
CA GLN A 97 6.81 14.63 -10.57
C GLN A 97 7.72 13.65 -11.31
N PRO A 98 8.96 14.02 -11.66
CA PRO A 98 9.94 13.08 -12.17
C PRO A 98 10.12 11.89 -11.25
N THR A 99 10.26 10.68 -11.82
CA THR A 99 10.62 9.50 -11.05
C THR A 99 12.02 9.63 -10.44
N THR A 100 12.33 8.86 -9.41
CA THR A 100 13.59 9.05 -8.65
C THR A 100 14.82 8.91 -9.52
N HIS A 101 14.83 7.95 -10.47
CA HIS A 101 15.96 7.79 -11.40
C HIS A 101 16.09 8.94 -12.41
N ARG A 102 15.00 9.68 -12.69
CA ARG A 102 15.01 10.88 -13.53
C ARG A 102 15.42 12.13 -12.75
N ALA A 103 15.02 12.22 -11.49
CA ALA A 103 15.35 13.36 -10.62
C ALA A 103 16.82 13.31 -10.14
N PHE A 104 17.37 12.11 -9.98
CA PHE A 104 18.76 11.89 -9.51
C PHE A 104 19.58 11.15 -10.57
N ASP A 105 19.63 9.84 -10.51
CA ASP A 105 20.20 8.90 -11.47
C ASP A 105 19.76 7.46 -11.08
N GLU A 106 19.98 6.47 -11.95
CA GLU A 106 19.57 5.07 -11.71
C GLU A 106 20.27 4.45 -10.51
N ALA A 107 21.57 4.66 -10.36
CA ALA A 107 22.33 4.10 -9.23
C ALA A 107 21.82 4.66 -7.89
N THR A 108 21.60 5.99 -7.82
CA THR A 108 21.03 6.63 -6.63
C THR A 108 19.61 6.14 -6.35
N ALA A 109 18.79 5.92 -7.38
CA ALA A 109 17.44 5.39 -7.21
C ALA A 109 17.45 3.96 -6.65
N ILE A 110 18.29 3.08 -7.16
CA ILE A 110 18.47 1.70 -6.67
C ILE A 110 18.87 1.73 -5.19
N LEU A 111 19.92 2.48 -4.85
CA LEU A 111 20.40 2.58 -3.47
C LEU A 111 19.40 3.23 -2.53
N ALA A 112 18.64 4.22 -2.99
CA ALA A 112 17.57 4.84 -2.21
C ALA A 112 16.46 3.83 -1.88
N ALA A 113 16.05 3.01 -2.85
CA ALA A 113 15.06 1.97 -2.66
C ALA A 113 15.54 0.88 -1.69
N ASP A 114 16.79 0.41 -1.83
CA ASP A 114 17.40 -0.54 -0.89
C ASP A 114 17.45 0.03 0.53
N GLY A 115 17.82 1.31 0.67
CA GLY A 115 17.82 2.03 1.94
C GLY A 115 16.42 2.14 2.55
N LEU A 116 15.40 2.45 1.75
CA LEU A 116 13.99 2.50 2.20
C LEU A 116 13.49 1.15 2.68
N GLN A 117 13.82 0.07 1.96
CA GLN A 117 13.45 -1.29 2.36
C GLN A 117 14.07 -1.65 3.72
N ALA A 118 15.37 -1.42 3.89
CA ALA A 118 16.06 -1.70 5.15
C ALA A 118 15.50 -0.84 6.31
N LEU A 119 15.26 0.46 6.06
CA LEU A 119 14.70 1.39 7.04
C LEU A 119 13.31 0.97 7.52
N ALA A 120 12.48 0.36 6.67
CA ALA A 120 11.16 -0.14 7.06
C ALA A 120 11.24 -1.18 8.19
N PHE A 121 12.22 -2.08 8.12
CA PHE A 121 12.46 -3.08 9.17
C PHE A 121 13.12 -2.46 10.41
N GLU A 122 14.04 -1.52 10.21
CA GLU A 122 14.66 -0.78 11.32
C GLU A 122 13.61 -0.05 12.16
N VAL A 123 12.66 0.65 11.53
CA VAL A 123 11.57 1.38 12.22
C VAL A 123 10.74 0.44 13.09
N LEU A 124 10.44 -0.77 12.62
CA LEU A 124 9.69 -1.76 13.41
C LEU A 124 10.53 -2.40 14.53
N ALA A 125 11.84 -2.52 14.34
CA ALA A 125 12.76 -3.11 15.32
C ALA A 125 13.18 -2.10 16.42
N ASP A 126 13.16 -0.80 16.14
CA ASP A 126 13.53 0.23 17.11
C ASP A 126 12.46 0.40 18.18
N THR A 127 12.73 -0.10 19.39
CA THR A 127 11.78 -0.04 20.53
C THR A 127 11.41 1.37 20.98
N ARG A 128 12.20 2.40 20.60
CA ARG A 128 11.87 3.81 20.87
C ARG A 128 10.75 4.30 19.94
N ARG A 129 10.69 3.78 18.71
CA ARG A 129 9.69 4.11 17.69
C ARG A 129 8.50 3.17 17.73
N ASN A 130 8.74 1.90 18.05
CA ASN A 130 7.75 0.84 18.13
C ASN A 130 7.69 0.27 19.56
N PRO A 131 6.95 0.93 20.49
CA PRO A 131 6.92 0.57 21.91
C PRO A 131 6.00 -0.63 22.19
N GLN A 132 6.14 -1.70 21.39
CA GLN A 132 5.44 -2.97 21.55
C GLN A 132 6.32 -3.97 22.29
N GLU A 133 5.71 -5.03 22.81
CA GLU A 133 6.46 -6.17 23.34
C GLU A 133 7.31 -6.83 22.25
N HIS A 134 8.48 -7.35 22.62
CA HIS A 134 9.43 -7.93 21.65
C HIS A 134 8.81 -9.03 20.78
N ALA A 135 7.93 -9.87 21.35
CA ALA A 135 7.23 -10.91 20.59
C ALA A 135 6.32 -10.31 19.51
N VAL A 136 5.63 -9.22 19.83
CA VAL A 136 4.78 -8.49 18.88
C VAL A 136 5.63 -7.82 17.80
N CYS A 137 6.76 -7.19 18.17
CA CYS A 137 7.70 -6.62 17.20
C CYS A 137 8.22 -7.69 16.22
N LEU A 138 8.58 -8.86 16.72
CA LEU A 138 9.04 -9.98 15.88
C LEU A 138 7.93 -10.48 14.94
N GLU A 139 6.69 -10.57 15.41
CA GLU A 139 5.55 -10.89 14.55
C GLU A 139 5.35 -9.82 13.47
N MET A 140 5.39 -8.53 13.82
CA MET A 140 5.27 -7.43 12.86
C MET A 140 6.36 -7.50 11.79
N LEU A 141 7.62 -7.69 12.17
CA LEU A 141 8.76 -7.86 11.26
C LEU A 141 8.56 -9.04 10.31
N THR A 142 8.14 -10.19 10.85
CA THR A 142 7.90 -11.41 10.07
C THR A 142 6.76 -11.20 9.06
N ARG A 143 5.66 -10.57 9.47
CA ARG A 143 4.52 -10.27 8.60
C ARG A 143 4.91 -9.31 7.47
N LEU A 144 5.64 -8.24 7.79
CA LEU A 144 6.10 -7.29 6.79
C LEU A 144 7.07 -7.95 5.80
N ALA A 145 8.02 -8.74 6.28
CA ALA A 145 9.00 -9.44 5.44
C ALA A 145 8.32 -10.40 4.43
N ARG A 146 7.32 -11.16 4.88
CA ARG A 146 6.54 -12.04 3.99
C ARG A 146 5.75 -11.25 2.97
N ALA A 147 5.09 -10.17 3.39
CA ALA A 147 4.27 -9.34 2.52
C ALA A 147 5.09 -8.55 1.49
N ALA A 148 6.29 -8.12 1.85
CA ALA A 148 7.20 -7.40 0.94
C ALA A 148 7.98 -8.34 0.01
N GLY A 149 8.26 -9.56 0.45
CA GLY A 149 9.17 -10.50 -0.20
C GLY A 149 8.58 -11.33 -1.33
N SER A 150 9.27 -12.45 -1.64
CA SER A 150 8.93 -13.36 -2.74
C SER A 150 7.56 -14.04 -2.58
N ALA A 151 7.08 -14.22 -1.35
CA ALA A 151 5.76 -14.75 -1.06
C ALA A 151 4.65 -13.66 -1.05
N GLY A 152 4.98 -12.42 -1.36
CA GLY A 152 4.08 -11.27 -1.40
C GLY A 152 4.37 -10.37 -2.59
N MET A 153 4.61 -9.08 -2.33
CA MET A 153 4.67 -8.02 -3.33
C MET A 153 5.73 -8.28 -4.43
N VAL A 154 6.96 -8.68 -4.06
CA VAL A 154 8.01 -9.00 -5.04
C VAL A 154 7.61 -10.18 -5.91
N GLY A 155 7.01 -11.24 -5.32
CA GLY A 155 6.47 -12.36 -6.08
C GLY A 155 5.36 -11.93 -7.04
N GLY A 156 4.44 -11.08 -6.58
CA GLY A 156 3.37 -10.51 -7.41
C GLY A 156 3.90 -9.66 -8.56
N GLN A 157 4.96 -8.88 -8.34
CA GLN A 157 5.63 -8.13 -9.41
C GLN A 157 6.30 -9.06 -10.43
N ALA A 158 6.90 -10.17 -9.98
CA ALA A 158 7.49 -11.16 -10.87
C ALA A 158 6.41 -11.86 -11.73
N ILE A 159 5.24 -12.16 -11.16
CA ILE A 159 4.09 -12.71 -11.90
C ILE A 159 3.60 -11.68 -12.94
N ASP A 160 3.45 -10.41 -12.55
CA ASP A 160 2.98 -9.34 -13.44
C ASP A 160 3.91 -9.18 -14.66
N LEU A 161 5.22 -9.08 -14.45
CA LEU A 161 6.21 -9.01 -15.54
C LEU A 161 6.19 -10.26 -16.42
N GLY A 162 6.07 -11.44 -15.82
CA GLY A 162 6.00 -12.70 -16.56
C GLY A 162 4.68 -12.90 -17.33
N SER A 163 3.67 -12.08 -17.06
CA SER A 163 2.35 -12.16 -17.67
C SER A 163 2.14 -11.17 -18.82
N VAL A 164 3.12 -10.36 -19.15
CA VAL A 164 3.03 -9.43 -20.30
C VAL A 164 2.86 -10.21 -21.60
N GLY A 165 1.75 -9.93 -22.31
CA GLY A 165 1.39 -10.64 -23.54
C GLY A 165 0.84 -12.05 -23.34
N VAL A 166 0.58 -12.47 -22.10
CA VAL A 166 -0.03 -13.76 -21.76
C VAL A 166 -1.49 -13.54 -21.33
N ALA A 167 -2.42 -14.29 -21.89
CA ALA A 167 -3.80 -14.27 -21.45
C ALA A 167 -3.92 -14.96 -20.07
N LEU A 168 -4.29 -14.23 -19.05
CA LEU A 168 -4.63 -14.78 -17.74
C LEU A 168 -6.14 -15.01 -17.64
N ASP A 169 -6.55 -16.08 -16.96
CA ASP A 169 -7.93 -16.19 -16.47
C ASP A 169 -8.12 -15.37 -15.19
N GLN A 170 -9.37 -15.26 -14.72
CA GLN A 170 -9.69 -14.48 -13.52
C GLN A 170 -8.94 -14.98 -12.29
N ALA A 171 -8.80 -16.31 -12.11
CA ALA A 171 -8.13 -16.88 -10.93
C ALA A 171 -6.63 -16.51 -10.91
N ALA A 172 -5.96 -16.59 -12.06
CA ALA A 172 -4.55 -16.21 -12.19
C ALA A 172 -4.35 -14.70 -12.00
N LEU A 173 -5.27 -13.86 -12.51
CA LEU A 173 -5.27 -12.42 -12.29
C LEU A 173 -5.44 -12.08 -10.81
N GLU A 174 -6.36 -12.74 -10.12
CA GLU A 174 -6.55 -12.56 -8.68
C GLU A 174 -5.30 -12.95 -7.87
N VAL A 175 -4.63 -14.06 -8.22
CA VAL A 175 -3.38 -14.47 -7.58
C VAL A 175 -2.33 -13.39 -7.73
N MET A 176 -2.13 -12.85 -8.93
CA MET A 176 -1.18 -11.77 -9.19
C MET A 176 -1.49 -10.54 -8.30
N HIS A 177 -2.75 -10.08 -8.29
CA HIS A 177 -3.15 -8.89 -7.54
C HIS A 177 -3.11 -9.10 -6.02
N ARG A 178 -3.48 -10.28 -5.51
CA ARG A 178 -3.34 -10.63 -4.10
C ARG A 178 -1.89 -10.53 -3.63
N HIS A 179 -0.93 -10.96 -4.46
CA HIS A 179 0.49 -10.85 -4.14
C HIS A 179 1.01 -9.42 -4.31
N LYS A 180 0.85 -8.84 -5.51
CA LYS A 180 1.45 -7.54 -5.86
C LYS A 180 0.92 -6.40 -4.98
N THR A 181 -0.38 -6.39 -4.70
CA THR A 181 -1.07 -5.29 -4.00
C THR A 181 -1.67 -5.75 -2.66
N GLY A 182 -2.39 -6.87 -2.66
CA GLY A 182 -3.13 -7.40 -1.52
C GLY A 182 -2.24 -7.67 -0.32
N ALA A 183 -1.12 -8.34 -0.50
CA ALA A 183 -0.22 -8.73 0.58
C ALA A 183 0.23 -7.54 1.46
N LEU A 184 0.56 -6.41 0.85
CA LEU A 184 0.97 -5.23 1.62
C LEU A 184 -0.22 -4.49 2.25
N ILE A 185 -1.41 -4.57 1.66
CA ILE A 185 -2.67 -4.08 2.27
C ILE A 185 -3.01 -4.91 3.51
N GLU A 186 -2.95 -6.24 3.40
CA GLU A 186 -3.15 -7.16 4.52
C GLU A 186 -2.14 -6.92 5.65
N ALA A 187 -0.86 -6.77 5.29
CA ALA A 187 0.18 -6.42 6.26
C ALA A 187 -0.12 -5.09 6.96
N SER A 188 -0.57 -4.07 6.22
CA SER A 188 -0.92 -2.76 6.81
C SER A 188 -1.99 -2.89 7.89
N VAL A 189 -3.03 -3.65 7.59
CA VAL A 189 -4.13 -3.93 8.53
C VAL A 189 -3.63 -4.74 9.73
N ARG A 190 -2.87 -5.81 9.50
CA ARG A 190 -2.36 -6.69 10.55
C ARG A 190 -1.39 -5.98 11.49
N LEU A 191 -0.44 -5.22 10.94
CA LEU A 191 0.53 -4.46 11.74
C LEU A 191 -0.16 -3.41 12.59
N GLY A 192 -1.14 -2.69 12.03
CA GLY A 192 -1.93 -1.72 12.77
C GLY A 192 -2.75 -2.35 13.90
N ALA A 193 -3.35 -3.53 13.66
CA ALA A 193 -4.07 -4.28 14.67
C ALA A 193 -3.14 -4.72 15.81
N LEU A 194 -1.98 -5.29 15.50
CA LEU A 194 -0.95 -5.68 16.48
C LEU A 194 -0.49 -4.48 17.30
N ALA A 195 -0.29 -3.34 16.67
CA ALA A 195 0.12 -2.10 17.33
C ALA A 195 -0.91 -1.59 18.36
N SER A 196 -2.18 -1.98 18.26
CA SER A 196 -3.20 -1.61 19.25
C SER A 196 -2.87 -2.14 20.67
N GLY A 197 -2.16 -3.26 20.77
CA GLY A 197 -1.94 -4.00 22.00
C GLY A 197 -3.19 -4.72 22.50
N ARG A 198 -4.23 -4.84 21.67
CA ARG A 198 -5.56 -5.43 22.00
C ARG A 198 -6.05 -6.40 20.92
N ALA A 199 -5.12 -6.93 20.11
CA ALA A 199 -5.43 -7.81 19.01
C ALA A 199 -5.71 -9.24 19.51
N GLU A 200 -6.98 -9.61 19.54
CA GLU A 200 -7.42 -10.98 19.84
C GLU A 200 -7.57 -11.81 18.54
N PRO A 201 -7.43 -13.15 18.60
CA PRO A 201 -7.50 -13.99 17.39
C PRO A 201 -8.76 -13.78 16.54
N ALA A 202 -9.93 -13.65 17.16
CA ALA A 202 -11.20 -13.43 16.45
C ALA A 202 -11.22 -12.09 15.71
N SER A 203 -10.76 -11.02 16.36
CA SER A 203 -10.66 -9.69 15.77
C SER A 203 -9.65 -9.65 14.63
N LEU A 204 -8.51 -10.33 14.80
CA LEU A 204 -7.49 -10.44 13.76
C LEU A 204 -8.03 -11.17 12.52
N ALA A 205 -8.71 -12.31 12.70
CA ALA A 205 -9.31 -13.05 11.59
C ALA A 205 -10.38 -12.24 10.84
N ALA A 206 -11.17 -11.42 11.54
CA ALA A 206 -12.15 -10.54 10.92
C ALA A 206 -11.46 -9.41 10.13
N LEU A 207 -10.40 -8.81 10.68
CA LEU A 207 -9.61 -7.77 10.03
C LEU A 207 -8.83 -8.31 8.81
N GLU A 208 -8.40 -9.57 8.83
CA GLU A 208 -7.77 -10.25 7.68
C GLU A 208 -8.79 -10.40 6.54
N ARG A 209 -10.00 -10.93 6.81
CA ARG A 209 -11.06 -10.99 5.79
C ARG A 209 -11.41 -9.62 5.20
N TYR A 210 -11.47 -8.59 6.05
CA TYR A 210 -11.63 -7.21 5.58
C TYR A 210 -10.50 -6.82 4.62
N ALA A 211 -9.25 -7.07 4.99
CA ALA A 211 -8.08 -6.68 4.22
C ALA A 211 -7.97 -7.41 2.87
N GLU A 212 -8.28 -8.72 2.85
CA GLU A 212 -8.35 -9.51 1.61
C GLU A 212 -9.36 -8.93 0.62
N ALA A 213 -10.58 -8.66 1.10
CA ALA A 213 -11.64 -8.13 0.26
C ALA A 213 -11.31 -6.72 -0.26
N ILE A 214 -10.81 -5.83 0.61
CA ILE A 214 -10.50 -4.45 0.23
C ILE A 214 -9.25 -4.34 -0.65
N GLY A 215 -8.28 -5.24 -0.47
CA GLY A 215 -7.08 -5.31 -1.31
C GLY A 215 -7.42 -5.65 -2.76
N LEU A 216 -8.32 -6.62 -2.96
CA LEU A 216 -8.80 -6.98 -4.28
C LEU A 216 -9.71 -5.90 -4.88
N ALA A 217 -10.65 -5.35 -4.07
CA ALA A 217 -11.52 -4.25 -4.50
C ALA A 217 -10.72 -3.01 -4.95
N PHE A 218 -9.60 -2.73 -4.28
CA PHE A 218 -8.71 -1.63 -4.64
C PHE A 218 -8.17 -1.80 -6.06
N GLN A 219 -7.75 -3.01 -6.42
CA GLN A 219 -7.18 -3.30 -7.74
C GLN A 219 -8.28 -3.34 -8.82
N VAL A 220 -9.42 -3.97 -8.54
CA VAL A 220 -10.56 -3.95 -9.48
C VAL A 220 -10.97 -2.51 -9.80
N GLN A 221 -11.01 -1.64 -8.78
CA GLN A 221 -11.34 -0.23 -8.97
C GLN A 221 -10.25 0.53 -9.73
N ASP A 222 -8.96 0.22 -9.52
CA ASP A 222 -7.87 0.82 -10.32
C ASP A 222 -8.03 0.47 -11.80
N ASP A 223 -8.33 -0.79 -12.12
CA ASP A 223 -8.55 -1.25 -13.50
C ASP A 223 -9.78 -0.58 -14.13
N ILE A 224 -10.87 -0.39 -13.37
CA ILE A 224 -12.06 0.34 -13.83
C ILE A 224 -11.70 1.80 -14.13
N LEU A 225 -10.97 2.46 -13.24
CA LEU A 225 -10.57 3.85 -13.41
C LEU A 225 -9.63 4.06 -14.58
N ASP A 226 -8.76 3.11 -14.90
CA ASP A 226 -7.88 3.18 -16.09
C ASP A 226 -8.68 3.20 -17.40
N VAL A 227 -9.87 2.58 -17.41
CA VAL A 227 -10.77 2.58 -18.57
C VAL A 227 -11.68 3.84 -18.60
N GLU A 228 -12.20 4.29 -17.45
CA GLU A 228 -13.24 5.34 -17.39
C GLU A 228 -12.69 6.76 -17.27
N SER A 229 -11.49 6.94 -16.67
CA SER A 229 -10.96 8.28 -16.36
C SER A 229 -10.06 8.80 -17.49
N ASP A 230 -10.06 10.12 -17.67
CA ASP A 230 -9.12 10.78 -18.59
C ASP A 230 -7.72 10.93 -17.96
N THR A 231 -6.70 11.17 -18.80
CA THR A 231 -5.30 11.32 -18.40
C THR A 231 -5.10 12.43 -17.37
N ALA A 232 -5.87 13.51 -17.43
CA ALA A 232 -5.76 14.63 -16.50
C ALA A 232 -6.22 14.24 -15.08
N THR A 233 -7.25 13.40 -14.99
CA THR A 233 -7.81 12.92 -13.71
C THR A 233 -6.94 11.83 -13.08
N LEU A 234 -6.34 10.94 -13.90
CA LEU A 234 -5.52 9.82 -13.40
C LEU A 234 -4.14 10.24 -12.89
N GLY A 235 -3.58 11.34 -13.39
CA GLY A 235 -2.19 11.74 -13.09
C GLY A 235 -1.12 10.79 -13.69
N LYS A 236 -1.53 9.86 -14.56
CA LYS A 236 -0.73 8.96 -15.40
C LYS A 236 -1.36 8.85 -16.78
N THR A 237 -0.65 8.32 -17.77
CA THR A 237 -1.19 8.11 -19.12
C THR A 237 -2.36 7.12 -19.06
N GLN A 238 -3.54 7.51 -19.57
CA GLN A 238 -4.72 6.66 -19.68
C GLN A 238 -4.46 5.48 -20.63
N GLY A 239 -5.06 4.32 -20.30
CA GLY A 239 -4.99 3.13 -21.17
C GLY A 239 -3.59 2.52 -21.25
N LYS A 240 -2.69 2.83 -20.31
CA LYS A 240 -1.33 2.27 -20.27
C LYS A 240 -1.38 0.75 -20.18
N ASP A 241 -2.29 0.19 -19.38
CA ASP A 241 -2.45 -1.25 -19.21
C ASP A 241 -2.95 -1.91 -20.49
N GLN A 242 -3.87 -1.28 -21.23
CA GLN A 242 -4.30 -1.75 -22.55
C GLN A 242 -3.19 -1.66 -23.61
N ALA A 243 -2.41 -0.56 -23.60
CA ALA A 243 -1.29 -0.39 -24.53
C ALA A 243 -0.19 -1.45 -24.33
N HIS A 244 -0.03 -1.95 -23.11
CA HIS A 244 0.92 -3.00 -22.76
C HIS A 244 0.31 -4.41 -22.79
N ASN A 245 -0.94 -4.60 -23.28
CA ASN A 245 -1.65 -5.87 -23.27
C ASN A 245 -1.68 -6.55 -21.88
N LYS A 246 -1.78 -5.76 -20.81
CA LYS A 246 -1.92 -6.29 -19.45
C LYS A 246 -3.34 -6.83 -19.23
N PRO A 247 -3.51 -7.98 -18.60
CA PRO A 247 -4.82 -8.51 -18.25
C PRO A 247 -5.46 -7.63 -17.16
N THR A 248 -6.71 -7.19 -17.35
CA THR A 248 -7.48 -6.37 -16.41
C THR A 248 -8.87 -6.93 -16.22
N TYR A 249 -9.51 -6.61 -15.07
CA TYR A 249 -10.89 -7.05 -14.80
C TYR A 249 -11.89 -6.58 -15.84
N PRO A 250 -11.90 -5.30 -16.31
CA PRO A 250 -12.80 -4.90 -17.40
C PRO A 250 -12.57 -5.65 -18.70
N ALA A 251 -11.33 -6.03 -19.03
CA ALA A 251 -11.04 -6.81 -20.23
C ALA A 251 -11.55 -8.25 -20.13
N LEU A 252 -11.49 -8.86 -18.93
CA LEU A 252 -11.92 -10.24 -18.70
C LEU A 252 -13.44 -10.39 -18.52
N LEU A 253 -14.04 -9.52 -17.71
CA LEU A 253 -15.42 -9.63 -17.27
C LEU A 253 -16.38 -8.71 -18.04
N GLY A 254 -15.86 -7.68 -18.68
CA GLY A 254 -16.61 -6.52 -19.11
C GLY A 254 -16.76 -5.48 -17.98
N LEU A 255 -16.89 -4.20 -18.36
CA LEU A 255 -16.86 -3.07 -17.42
C LEU A 255 -17.96 -3.16 -16.33
N GLU A 256 -19.20 -3.47 -16.72
CA GLU A 256 -20.32 -3.53 -15.77
C GLU A 256 -20.21 -4.70 -14.78
N ALA A 257 -19.70 -5.85 -15.23
CA ALA A 257 -19.46 -6.98 -14.34
C ALA A 257 -18.27 -6.69 -13.38
N ALA A 258 -17.23 -6.01 -13.85
CA ALA A 258 -16.13 -5.56 -12.99
C ALA A 258 -16.61 -4.59 -11.90
N LYS A 259 -17.50 -3.64 -12.22
CA LYS A 259 -18.14 -2.77 -11.24
C LYS A 259 -18.98 -3.54 -10.22
N GLY A 260 -19.77 -4.52 -10.68
CA GLY A 260 -20.54 -5.41 -9.82
C GLY A 260 -19.62 -6.14 -8.83
N TYR A 261 -18.52 -6.69 -9.33
CA TYR A 261 -17.54 -7.38 -8.52
C TYR A 261 -16.85 -6.48 -7.47
N ALA A 262 -16.52 -5.24 -7.83
CA ALA A 262 -15.99 -4.27 -6.86
C ALA A 262 -16.99 -3.99 -5.71
N LEU A 263 -18.29 -3.90 -6.02
CA LEU A 263 -19.35 -3.71 -5.02
C LEU A 263 -19.50 -4.94 -4.12
N GLU A 264 -19.45 -6.16 -4.67
CA GLU A 264 -19.48 -7.41 -3.90
C GLU A 264 -18.32 -7.48 -2.91
N LEU A 265 -17.11 -7.18 -3.36
CA LEU A 265 -15.91 -7.14 -2.51
C LEU A 265 -16.01 -6.10 -1.39
N ARG A 266 -16.57 -4.91 -1.68
CA ARG A 266 -16.89 -3.91 -0.66
C ARG A 266 -17.84 -4.47 0.40
N ASP A 267 -18.90 -5.14 -0.02
CA ASP A 267 -19.93 -5.66 0.89
C ASP A 267 -19.36 -6.79 1.75
N LEU A 268 -18.51 -7.66 1.20
CA LEU A 268 -17.74 -8.65 1.97
C LEU A 268 -16.82 -7.98 3.02
N ALA A 269 -16.13 -6.89 2.64
CA ALA A 269 -15.31 -6.14 3.58
C ALA A 269 -16.15 -5.51 4.70
N LEU A 270 -17.33 -4.97 4.39
CA LEU A 270 -18.23 -4.40 5.39
C LEU A 270 -18.78 -5.47 6.34
N ALA A 271 -19.19 -6.64 5.81
CA ALA A 271 -19.66 -7.76 6.59
C ALA A 271 -18.59 -8.32 7.55
N ALA A 272 -17.31 -8.31 7.15
CA ALA A 272 -16.21 -8.69 8.02
C ALA A 272 -16.08 -7.79 9.27
N LEU A 273 -16.63 -6.59 9.25
CA LEU A 273 -16.64 -5.63 10.36
C LEU A 273 -17.95 -5.65 11.17
N ASP A 274 -18.86 -6.58 10.89
CA ASP A 274 -20.04 -6.78 11.72
C ASP A 274 -19.60 -7.16 13.14
N GLY A 275 -20.23 -6.55 14.13
CA GLY A 275 -19.84 -6.74 15.53
C GLY A 275 -18.69 -5.86 16.03
N PHE A 276 -17.98 -5.13 15.15
CA PHE A 276 -17.03 -4.12 15.61
C PHE A 276 -17.73 -2.85 16.09
N PRO A 277 -17.20 -2.21 17.16
CA PRO A 277 -17.75 -0.97 17.68
C PRO A 277 -17.64 0.20 16.67
N PRO A 278 -18.25 1.37 16.99
CA PRO A 278 -18.16 2.57 16.15
C PRO A 278 -16.71 3.06 15.87
N SER A 279 -15.74 2.67 16.67
CA SER A 279 -14.32 2.93 16.41
C SER A 279 -13.83 2.32 15.07
N ALA A 280 -14.55 1.34 14.51
CA ALA A 280 -14.29 0.78 13.19
C ALA A 280 -14.96 1.55 12.03
N ASP A 281 -15.73 2.61 12.30
CA ASP A 281 -16.39 3.40 11.24
C ASP A 281 -15.43 4.00 10.20
N PRO A 282 -14.22 4.45 10.55
CA PRO A 282 -13.24 4.86 9.54
C PRO A 282 -12.96 3.77 8.50
N ARG A 283 -12.91 2.48 8.90
CA ARG A 283 -12.72 1.34 8.00
C ARG A 283 -13.92 1.09 7.10
N ARG A 284 -15.14 1.16 7.66
CA ARG A 284 -16.36 1.05 6.88
C ARG A 284 -16.43 2.14 5.81
N GLN A 285 -16.00 3.37 6.17
CA GLN A 285 -15.93 4.48 5.23
C GLN A 285 -14.80 4.33 4.21
N LEU A 286 -13.64 3.77 4.59
CA LEU A 286 -12.55 3.46 3.67
C LEU A 286 -12.96 2.41 2.63
N ALA A 287 -13.68 1.36 3.03
CA ALA A 287 -14.19 0.35 2.11
C ALA A 287 -15.11 0.96 1.03
N ARG A 288 -16.01 1.84 1.44
CA ARG A 288 -16.86 2.60 0.49
C ARG A 288 -16.04 3.52 -0.39
N TYR A 289 -15.15 4.31 0.22
CA TYR A 289 -14.31 5.28 -0.50
C TYR A 289 -13.46 4.60 -1.59
N ILE A 290 -12.87 3.45 -1.32
CA ILE A 290 -12.01 2.73 -2.28
C ILE A 290 -12.77 2.36 -3.54
N VAL A 291 -14.04 1.94 -3.43
CA VAL A 291 -14.86 1.53 -4.56
C VAL A 291 -15.57 2.72 -5.24
N GLU A 292 -15.86 3.79 -4.49
CA GLU A 292 -16.60 4.96 -4.98
C GLU A 292 -15.68 6.10 -5.48
N ARG A 293 -14.37 6.00 -5.30
CA ARG A 293 -13.41 7.02 -5.75
C ARG A 293 -13.41 7.15 -7.27
N ARG A 294 -13.11 8.37 -7.73
CA ARG A 294 -13.04 8.72 -9.15
C ARG A 294 -11.62 8.98 -9.64
N ASN A 295 -10.66 8.89 -8.75
CA ASN A 295 -9.22 9.10 -9.03
C ASN A 295 -8.35 8.36 -7.99
#